data_cf34043ecfdaeb34262ec8db32a27710
#
_entry.id   cf34043ecfdaeb34262ec8db32a27710
#
_cell.length_a   1.000
_cell.length_b   1.000
_cell.length_c   1.000
_cell.angle_alpha   90.00
_cell.angle_beta   90.00
_cell.angle_gamma   90.00
#
_symmetry.space_group_name_H-M   'P 1'
#
loop_
_entity.id
_entity.type
_entity.pdbx_description
1 polymer ?
#
loop_
_entity_poly.entity_id
_entity_poly.type
_entity_poly.pdbx_seq_one_letter_code
_entity_poly.pdbx_strand_id
1 'polypeptide(L)'
;MNKKIPMAILVLLPFQPVLAQADRQWVLDQSTLTYHVSHPLHQVDGVSHAARGKGVCHAGQCDFLIAAPVKSFDTGDSNRDLHMLQVTRGAQFPMVTVRTRLPEAVSASATIHADLEVQFAGQTAQFRQVGFQLATQGNQIRITGTIPATLSDFKIDPPSLLAVAIKNEIPVRVDMTWRPQ
;
A
#
# COMPACT_ATOMS: atom_id res chain seq x y z
N MET A 1 -65.56 -21.44 45.19
CA MET A 1 -64.17 -21.81 44.78
C MET A 1 -63.90 -21.05 43.52
N ASN A 2 -63.24 -19.84 43.61
CA ASN A 2 -62.91 -19.00 42.45
C ASN A 2 -61.51 -19.27 42.01
N LYS A 3 -61.31 -19.95 40.92
CA LYS A 3 -59.97 -20.12 40.24
C LYS A 3 -59.64 -18.84 39.49
N LYS A 4 -58.67 -18.08 39.96
CA LYS A 4 -58.05 -16.98 39.21
C LYS A 4 -57.05 -17.58 38.19
N ILE A 5 -57.28 -17.33 36.92
CA ILE A 5 -56.39 -17.69 35.82
C ILE A 5 -55.36 -16.56 35.71
N PRO A 6 -54.02 -16.84 35.74
CA PRO A 6 -53.02 -15.81 35.53
C PRO A 6 -52.95 -15.44 34.06
N MET A 7 -53.14 -14.16 33.76
CA MET A 7 -52.96 -13.57 32.44
C MET A 7 -51.48 -13.45 32.12
N ALA A 8 -50.95 -14.29 31.23
CA ALA A 8 -49.58 -14.19 30.78
C ALA A 8 -49.41 -12.98 29.83
N ILE A 9 -48.68 -11.99 30.22
CA ILE A 9 -48.33 -10.84 29.38
C ILE A 9 -47.19 -11.30 28.44
N LEU A 10 -47.52 -11.48 27.15
CA LEU A 10 -46.55 -11.72 26.10
C LEU A 10 -45.84 -10.41 25.75
N VAL A 11 -44.60 -10.25 26.22
CA VAL A 11 -43.75 -9.12 25.89
C VAL A 11 -43.18 -9.35 24.49
N LEU A 12 -43.74 -8.67 23.49
CA LEU A 12 -43.18 -8.58 22.13
C LEU A 12 -41.98 -7.64 22.16
N LEU A 13 -40.74 -8.22 22.14
CA LEU A 13 -39.53 -7.45 21.93
C LEU A 13 -39.50 -6.92 20.48
N PRO A 14 -39.28 -5.62 20.25
CA PRO A 14 -39.16 -5.08 18.90
C PRO A 14 -37.93 -5.66 18.22
N PHE A 15 -38.11 -6.31 17.08
CA PHE A 15 -37.04 -6.75 16.19
C PHE A 15 -36.45 -5.48 15.55
N GLN A 16 -35.30 -5.01 16.04
CA GLN A 16 -34.59 -3.90 15.43
C GLN A 16 -33.79 -4.46 14.24
N PRO A 17 -34.04 -3.94 13.01
CA PRO A 17 -33.20 -4.31 11.87
C PRO A 17 -31.79 -3.81 12.10
N VAL A 18 -30.81 -4.72 12.15
CA VAL A 18 -29.40 -4.38 12.08
C VAL A 18 -29.16 -3.82 10.66
N LEU A 19 -29.02 -2.51 10.55
CA LEU A 19 -28.59 -1.87 9.31
C LEU A 19 -27.17 -2.36 9.03
N ALA A 20 -27.03 -3.23 8.03
CA ALA A 20 -25.73 -3.62 7.53
C ALA A 20 -25.01 -2.36 7.04
N GLN A 21 -23.90 -1.99 7.68
CA GLN A 21 -23.09 -0.87 7.26
C GLN A 21 -22.48 -1.22 5.90
N ALA A 22 -22.79 -0.44 4.87
CA ALA A 22 -22.26 -0.66 3.54
C ALA A 22 -20.71 -0.52 3.57
N ASP A 23 -20.03 -1.42 2.89
CA ASP A 23 -18.57 -1.37 2.74
C ASP A 23 -18.15 -0.06 2.09
N ARG A 24 -17.23 0.67 2.74
CA ARG A 24 -16.63 1.86 2.14
C ARG A 24 -15.50 1.42 1.22
N GLN A 25 -15.51 1.90 -0.02
CA GLN A 25 -14.48 1.61 -0.99
C GLN A 25 -13.61 2.84 -1.26
N TRP A 26 -12.33 2.59 -1.48
CA TRP A 26 -11.33 3.60 -1.85
C TRP A 26 -10.66 3.21 -3.15
N VAL A 27 -10.34 4.20 -3.97
CA VAL A 27 -9.56 4.02 -5.20
C VAL A 27 -8.39 4.99 -5.20
N LEU A 28 -7.23 4.49 -5.64
CA LEU A 28 -6.04 5.32 -5.87
C LEU A 28 -6.28 6.20 -7.08
N ASP A 29 -6.28 7.52 -6.87
CA ASP A 29 -6.54 8.54 -7.89
C ASP A 29 -5.26 9.00 -8.55
N GLN A 30 -4.24 9.33 -7.75
CA GLN A 30 -2.91 9.77 -8.21
C GLN A 30 -1.82 9.04 -7.43
N SER A 31 -0.70 8.77 -8.10
CA SER A 31 0.47 8.18 -7.47
C SER A 31 1.76 8.70 -8.06
N THR A 32 2.74 8.94 -7.19
CA THR A 32 4.15 9.10 -7.53
C THR A 32 4.95 8.19 -6.62
N LEU A 33 5.60 7.20 -7.23
CA LEU A 33 6.54 6.30 -6.56
C LEU A 33 7.94 6.62 -7.07
N THR A 34 8.90 6.81 -6.17
CA THR A 34 10.28 7.09 -6.55
C THR A 34 11.20 6.15 -5.77
N TYR A 35 11.87 5.23 -6.45
CA TYR A 35 12.99 4.52 -5.83
C TYR A 35 14.28 5.30 -6.00
N HIS A 36 15.17 5.17 -5.03
CA HIS A 36 16.47 5.82 -5.03
C HIS A 36 17.59 4.78 -4.99
N VAL A 37 18.55 4.89 -5.92
CA VAL A 37 19.76 4.05 -5.97
C VAL A 37 20.98 4.92 -5.79
N SER A 38 21.83 4.54 -4.83
CA SER A 38 23.09 5.21 -4.57
C SER A 38 24.27 4.39 -5.13
N HIS A 39 25.11 5.06 -5.90
CA HIS A 39 26.43 4.58 -6.32
C HIS A 39 27.48 5.62 -5.93
N PRO A 40 28.74 5.25 -5.61
CA PRO A 40 29.76 6.24 -5.22
C PRO A 40 30.00 7.37 -6.21
N LEU A 41 29.74 7.13 -7.51
CA LEU A 41 29.96 8.12 -8.57
C LEU A 41 28.70 8.91 -8.94
N HIS A 42 27.49 8.41 -8.66
CA HIS A 42 26.24 9.06 -9.02
C HIS A 42 25.03 8.51 -8.26
N GLN A 43 23.98 9.28 -8.27
CA GLN A 43 22.67 8.95 -7.69
C GLN A 43 21.66 8.80 -8.82
N VAL A 44 20.71 7.87 -8.67
CA VAL A 44 19.66 7.63 -9.65
C VAL A 44 18.31 7.54 -8.94
N ASP A 45 17.35 8.31 -9.42
CA ASP A 45 15.94 8.15 -9.08
C ASP A 45 15.19 7.52 -10.26
N GLY A 46 14.36 6.52 -9.98
CA GLY A 46 13.41 6.00 -10.96
C GLY A 46 12.00 6.30 -10.49
N VAL A 47 11.21 6.94 -11.36
CA VAL A 47 9.87 7.48 -11.02
C VAL A 47 8.78 6.74 -11.77
N SER A 48 7.70 6.40 -11.08
CA SER A 48 6.49 5.83 -11.69
C SER A 48 5.24 6.58 -11.23
N HIS A 49 4.34 6.86 -12.20
CA HIS A 49 2.99 7.40 -11.96
C HIS A 49 1.89 6.39 -12.32
N ALA A 50 2.26 5.14 -12.55
CA ALA A 50 1.36 4.12 -13.11
C ALA A 50 0.76 3.18 -12.05
N ALA A 51 0.96 3.43 -10.76
CA ALA A 51 0.36 2.60 -9.74
C ALA A 51 -1.17 2.68 -9.79
N ARG A 52 -1.82 1.55 -9.46
CA ARG A 52 -3.25 1.43 -9.27
C ARG A 52 -3.50 0.83 -7.89
N GLY A 53 -4.61 1.22 -7.25
CA GLY A 53 -4.90 0.72 -5.92
C GLY A 53 -6.39 0.73 -5.62
N LYS A 54 -6.79 -0.21 -4.78
CA LYS A 54 -8.14 -0.30 -4.18
C LYS A 54 -8.02 -0.54 -2.69
N GLY A 55 -8.95 0.03 -1.94
CA GLY A 55 -9.16 -0.23 -0.53
C GLY A 55 -10.62 -0.60 -0.28
N VAL A 56 -10.85 -1.56 0.61
CA VAL A 56 -12.19 -1.94 1.05
C VAL A 56 -12.20 -1.93 2.57
N CYS A 57 -13.13 -1.15 3.14
CA CYS A 57 -13.32 -1.04 4.58
C CYS A 57 -14.55 -1.85 4.99
N HIS A 58 -14.35 -2.77 5.91
CA HIS A 58 -15.39 -3.58 6.52
C HIS A 58 -15.13 -3.72 8.02
N ALA A 59 -16.17 -3.61 8.85
CA ALA A 59 -16.10 -3.79 10.29
C ALA A 59 -14.96 -3.00 10.99
N GLY A 60 -14.72 -1.76 10.55
CA GLY A 60 -13.72 -0.86 11.15
C GLY A 60 -12.27 -1.12 10.71
N GLN A 61 -12.05 -1.99 9.73
CA GLN A 61 -10.73 -2.27 9.14
C GLN A 61 -10.79 -2.05 7.62
N CYS A 62 -9.71 -1.54 7.06
CA CYS A 62 -9.55 -1.34 5.62
C CYS A 62 -8.39 -2.16 5.09
N ASP A 63 -8.65 -3.02 4.11
CA ASP A 63 -7.64 -3.76 3.35
C ASP A 63 -7.33 -3.00 2.07
N PHE A 64 -6.05 -2.68 1.86
CA PHE A 64 -5.56 -2.00 0.66
C PHE A 64 -4.67 -2.92 -0.17
N LEU A 65 -4.87 -2.88 -1.48
CA LEU A 65 -3.99 -3.49 -2.48
C LEU A 65 -3.55 -2.43 -3.46
N ILE A 66 -2.23 -2.27 -3.61
CA ILE A 66 -1.59 -1.37 -4.57
C ILE A 66 -0.75 -2.22 -5.53
N ALA A 67 -0.76 -1.89 -6.81
CA ALA A 67 0.05 -2.55 -7.82
C ALA A 67 0.66 -1.52 -8.77
N ALA A 68 1.96 -1.66 -9.07
CA ALA A 68 2.68 -0.82 -10.03
C ALA A 68 3.45 -1.70 -11.02
N PRO A 69 3.37 -1.44 -12.35
CA PRO A 69 4.18 -2.15 -13.33
C PRO A 69 5.67 -1.83 -13.13
N VAL A 70 6.54 -2.85 -13.04
CA VAL A 70 7.99 -2.64 -12.91
C VAL A 70 8.54 -1.79 -14.06
N LYS A 71 8.06 -2.02 -15.28
CA LYS A 71 8.45 -1.29 -16.49
C LYS A 71 8.04 0.19 -16.52
N SER A 72 7.21 0.64 -15.57
CA SER A 72 6.73 2.02 -15.53
C SER A 72 7.65 2.96 -14.77
N PHE A 73 8.68 2.44 -14.13
CA PHE A 73 9.70 3.26 -13.50
C PHE A 73 10.67 3.77 -14.56
N ASP A 74 10.78 5.09 -14.65
CA ASP A 74 11.59 5.82 -15.61
C ASP A 74 12.71 6.56 -14.87
N THR A 75 13.95 6.33 -15.29
CA THR A 75 15.15 7.01 -14.76
C THR A 75 15.67 8.10 -15.70
N GLY A 76 15.00 8.31 -16.83
CA GLY A 76 15.47 9.19 -17.92
C GLY A 76 16.56 8.56 -18.80
N ASP A 77 16.86 7.27 -18.65
CA ASP A 77 17.82 6.52 -19.45
C ASP A 77 17.30 5.12 -19.75
N SER A 78 16.96 4.88 -21.00
CA SER A 78 16.34 3.62 -21.45
C SER A 78 17.24 2.39 -21.25
N ASN A 79 18.56 2.53 -21.34
CA ASN A 79 19.48 1.41 -21.09
C ASN A 79 19.49 1.03 -19.61
N ARG A 80 19.45 2.03 -18.74
CA ARG A 80 19.37 1.82 -17.27
C ARG A 80 18.03 1.19 -16.89
N ASP A 81 16.94 1.63 -17.51
CA ASP A 81 15.60 1.07 -17.28
C ASP A 81 15.52 -0.38 -17.76
N LEU A 82 16.10 -0.69 -18.92
CA LEU A 82 16.20 -2.07 -19.41
C LEU A 82 17.05 -2.95 -18.46
N HIS A 83 18.18 -2.43 -17.97
CA HIS A 83 19.01 -3.14 -17.01
C HIS A 83 18.27 -3.39 -15.69
N MET A 84 17.52 -2.40 -15.20
CA MET A 84 16.66 -2.57 -14.03
C MET A 84 15.65 -3.71 -14.25
N LEU A 85 14.98 -3.78 -15.41
CA LEU A 85 14.07 -4.88 -15.74
C LEU A 85 14.76 -6.25 -15.77
N GLN A 86 15.99 -6.33 -16.24
CA GLN A 86 16.78 -7.56 -16.25
C GLN A 86 17.11 -8.01 -14.82
N VAL A 87 17.68 -7.13 -14.02
CA VAL A 87 18.10 -7.42 -12.63
C VAL A 87 16.89 -7.82 -11.75
N THR A 88 15.76 -7.16 -11.93
CA THR A 88 14.53 -7.43 -11.18
C THR A 88 13.69 -8.58 -11.77
N ARG A 89 14.13 -9.18 -12.85
CA ARG A 89 13.37 -10.21 -13.59
C ARG A 89 11.98 -9.71 -14.02
N GLY A 90 11.90 -8.44 -14.44
CA GLY A 90 10.64 -7.74 -14.73
C GLY A 90 9.80 -8.39 -15.82
N ALA A 91 10.41 -9.15 -16.75
CA ALA A 91 9.68 -9.92 -17.75
C ALA A 91 8.89 -11.10 -17.13
N GLN A 92 9.43 -11.72 -16.07
CA GLN A 92 8.80 -12.83 -15.36
C GLN A 92 7.89 -12.35 -14.23
N PHE A 93 8.28 -11.28 -13.53
CA PHE A 93 7.55 -10.68 -12.43
C PHE A 93 7.27 -9.20 -12.73
N PRO A 94 6.28 -8.92 -13.61
CA PRO A 94 6.09 -7.58 -14.18
C PRO A 94 5.48 -6.55 -13.21
N MET A 95 5.06 -6.98 -12.03
CA MET A 95 4.35 -6.11 -11.08
C MET A 95 5.04 -6.09 -9.72
N VAL A 96 5.11 -4.90 -9.12
CA VAL A 96 5.26 -4.74 -7.67
C VAL A 96 3.86 -4.67 -7.08
N THR A 97 3.57 -5.44 -6.02
CA THR A 97 2.31 -5.34 -5.29
C THR A 97 2.57 -5.08 -3.81
N VAL A 98 1.73 -4.24 -3.21
CA VAL A 98 1.76 -3.92 -1.79
C VAL A 98 0.39 -4.18 -1.19
N ARG A 99 0.36 -4.94 -0.09
CA ARG A 99 -0.83 -5.15 0.73
C ARG A 99 -0.62 -4.55 2.11
N THR A 100 -1.65 -3.91 2.63
CA THR A 100 -1.66 -3.42 4.00
C THR A 100 -3.07 -3.41 4.55
N ARG A 101 -3.18 -3.57 5.87
CA ARG A 101 -4.43 -3.44 6.61
C ARG A 101 -4.30 -2.31 7.62
N LEU A 102 -5.29 -1.42 7.64
CA LEU A 102 -5.31 -0.24 8.50
C LEU A 102 -6.67 -0.13 9.21
N PRO A 103 -6.74 0.42 10.43
CA PRO A 103 -8.00 0.82 11.03
C PRO A 103 -8.71 1.85 10.14
N GLU A 104 -10.04 1.75 10.01
CA GLU A 104 -10.84 2.72 9.25
C GLU A 104 -10.81 4.12 9.87
N ALA A 105 -10.74 4.20 11.19
CA ALA A 105 -10.66 5.46 11.93
C ALA A 105 -9.25 6.04 11.88
N VAL A 106 -8.83 6.51 10.71
CA VAL A 106 -7.58 7.26 10.55
C VAL A 106 -7.93 8.75 10.61
N SER A 107 -7.42 9.47 11.63
CA SER A 107 -7.65 10.89 11.76
C SER A 107 -6.92 11.68 10.68
N ALA A 108 -7.56 12.73 10.16
CA ALA A 108 -6.93 13.68 9.24
C ALA A 108 -5.65 14.27 9.85
N SER A 109 -4.60 14.41 9.04
CA SER A 109 -3.31 15.02 9.42
C SER A 109 -2.58 14.27 10.55
N ALA A 110 -2.59 12.96 10.52
CA ALA A 110 -1.87 12.12 11.48
C ALA A 110 -0.72 11.38 10.81
N THR A 111 0.30 11.07 11.60
CA THR A 111 1.27 10.03 11.25
C THR A 111 0.63 8.69 11.55
N ILE A 112 0.61 7.79 10.58
CA ILE A 112 0.21 6.40 10.79
C ILE A 112 1.42 5.49 10.64
N HIS A 113 1.36 4.33 11.28
CA HIS A 113 2.32 3.25 11.11
C HIS A 113 1.60 2.06 10.50
N ALA A 114 2.12 1.57 9.38
CA ALA A 114 1.53 0.46 8.63
C ALA A 114 2.50 -0.71 8.52
N ASP A 115 1.97 -1.91 8.65
CA ASP A 115 2.67 -3.12 8.26
C ASP A 115 2.38 -3.39 6.78
N LEU A 116 3.43 -3.57 5.99
CA LEU A 116 3.33 -3.76 4.55
C LEU A 116 3.82 -5.16 4.17
N GLU A 117 3.06 -5.84 3.33
CA GLU A 117 3.52 -7.00 2.58
C GLU A 117 3.81 -6.56 1.15
N VAL A 118 5.07 -6.67 0.74
CA VAL A 118 5.52 -6.25 -0.59
C VAL A 118 5.97 -7.47 -1.39
N GLN A 119 5.36 -7.67 -2.56
CA GLN A 119 5.79 -8.68 -3.53
C GLN A 119 6.53 -8.00 -4.68
N PHE A 120 7.78 -8.39 -4.89
CA PHE A 120 8.64 -7.86 -5.95
C PHE A 120 9.66 -8.91 -6.39
N ALA A 121 9.98 -8.96 -7.67
CA ALA A 121 10.97 -9.86 -8.27
C ALA A 121 10.77 -11.35 -7.88
N GLY A 122 9.51 -11.77 -7.66
CA GLY A 122 9.16 -13.14 -7.24
C GLY A 122 9.41 -13.45 -5.77
N GLN A 123 9.71 -12.45 -4.95
CA GLN A 123 9.89 -12.57 -3.51
C GLN A 123 8.83 -11.76 -2.76
N THR A 124 8.56 -12.14 -1.52
CA THR A 124 7.67 -11.41 -0.60
C THR A 124 8.48 -10.95 0.60
N ALA A 125 8.45 -9.66 0.87
CA ALA A 125 9.08 -9.03 2.04
C ALA A 125 8.01 -8.39 2.94
N GLN A 126 8.29 -8.35 4.25
CA GLN A 126 7.43 -7.72 5.26
C GLN A 126 8.15 -6.52 5.85
N PHE A 127 7.52 -5.34 5.77
CA PHE A 127 8.00 -4.12 6.39
C PHE A 127 7.07 -3.76 7.55
N ARG A 128 7.61 -3.70 8.77
CA ARG A 128 6.82 -3.43 9.97
C ARG A 128 6.89 -1.97 10.36
N GLN A 129 5.74 -1.43 10.80
CA GLN A 129 5.65 -0.09 11.39
C GLN A 129 6.23 1.01 10.50
N VAL A 130 6.02 0.92 9.18
CA VAL A 130 6.44 1.98 8.24
C VAL A 130 5.60 3.23 8.48
N GLY A 131 6.29 4.35 8.73
CA GLY A 131 5.64 5.64 9.00
C GLY A 131 5.16 6.34 7.74
N PHE A 132 3.89 6.79 7.74
CA PHE A 132 3.30 7.62 6.68
C PHE A 132 2.62 8.84 7.27
N GLN A 133 2.71 9.96 6.56
CA GLN A 133 1.94 11.18 6.85
C GLN A 133 0.65 11.16 6.03
N LEU A 134 -0.47 11.48 6.68
CA LEU A 134 -1.76 11.64 6.05
C LEU A 134 -2.17 13.11 6.06
N ALA A 135 -2.69 13.57 4.94
CA ALA A 135 -3.31 14.89 4.82
C ALA A 135 -4.66 14.76 4.10
N THR A 136 -5.72 15.24 4.71
CA THR A 136 -7.07 15.26 4.12
C THR A 136 -7.25 16.52 3.30
N GLN A 137 -7.74 16.37 2.06
CA GLN A 137 -8.09 17.44 1.13
C GLN A 137 -9.51 17.20 0.60
N GLY A 138 -10.50 17.85 1.22
CA GLY A 138 -11.92 17.57 0.92
C GLY A 138 -12.28 16.12 1.28
N ASN A 139 -12.73 15.34 0.27
CA ASN A 139 -13.01 13.92 0.44
C ASN A 139 -11.82 13.00 0.07
N GLN A 140 -10.68 13.56 -0.30
CA GLN A 140 -9.46 12.83 -0.65
C GLN A 140 -8.51 12.75 0.53
N ILE A 141 -7.68 11.70 0.54
CA ILE A 141 -6.60 11.51 1.51
C ILE A 141 -5.29 11.38 0.72
N ARG A 142 -4.35 12.29 0.98
CA ARG A 142 -2.99 12.19 0.49
C ARG A 142 -2.14 11.46 1.53
N ILE A 143 -1.36 10.49 1.08
CA ILE A 143 -0.45 9.66 1.89
C ILE A 143 0.95 9.84 1.37
N THR A 144 1.89 10.26 2.23
CA THR A 144 3.30 10.39 1.88
C THR A 144 4.18 9.65 2.89
N GLY A 145 5.29 9.08 2.42
CA GLY A 145 6.23 8.36 3.28
C GLY A 145 7.35 7.71 2.49
N THR A 146 8.17 6.92 3.19
CA THR A 146 9.28 6.18 2.57
C THR A 146 9.29 4.74 3.09
N ILE A 147 9.28 3.79 2.17
CA ILE A 147 9.46 2.37 2.47
C ILE A 147 10.98 2.11 2.47
N PRO A 148 11.57 1.63 3.58
CA PRO A 148 13.01 1.42 3.71
C PRO A 148 13.44 0.08 3.10
N ALA A 149 13.17 -0.12 1.80
CA ALA A 149 13.46 -1.35 1.10
C ALA A 149 14.96 -1.51 0.80
N THR A 150 15.39 -2.77 0.72
CA THR A 150 16.72 -3.16 0.28
C THR A 150 16.64 -4.18 -0.86
N LEU A 151 17.68 -4.29 -1.69
CA LEU A 151 17.74 -5.33 -2.73
C LEU A 151 17.72 -6.73 -2.14
N SER A 152 18.38 -6.92 -1.00
CA SER A 152 18.45 -8.20 -0.29
C SER A 152 17.09 -8.68 0.25
N ASP A 153 16.13 -7.78 0.54
CA ASP A 153 14.76 -8.15 0.92
C ASP A 153 14.09 -8.98 -0.18
N PHE A 154 14.52 -8.79 -1.43
CA PHE A 154 13.97 -9.44 -2.61
C PHE A 154 14.96 -10.41 -3.28
N LYS A 155 16.04 -10.78 -2.57
CA LYS A 155 17.11 -11.67 -3.06
C LYS A 155 17.69 -11.21 -4.41
N ILE A 156 17.87 -9.91 -4.54
CA ILE A 156 18.53 -9.28 -5.68
C ILE A 156 19.95 -8.93 -5.27
N ASP A 157 20.94 -9.46 -5.98
CA ASP A 157 22.32 -9.06 -5.79
C ASP A 157 22.55 -7.65 -6.33
N PRO A 158 23.17 -6.73 -5.56
CA PRO A 158 23.44 -5.39 -6.03
C PRO A 158 24.27 -5.39 -7.32
N PRO A 159 23.74 -4.86 -8.44
CA PRO A 159 24.50 -4.81 -9.68
C PRO A 159 25.71 -3.89 -9.55
N SER A 160 26.76 -4.19 -10.29
CA SER A 160 28.02 -3.41 -10.30
C SER A 160 28.11 -2.57 -11.56
N LEU A 161 28.61 -1.35 -11.39
CA LEU A 161 29.02 -0.46 -12.47
C LEU A 161 30.52 -0.16 -12.27
N LEU A 162 31.34 -0.37 -13.32
CA LEU A 162 32.80 -0.21 -13.26
C LEU A 162 33.44 -0.96 -12.08
N ALA A 163 33.00 -2.20 -11.86
CA ALA A 163 33.43 -3.08 -10.75
C ALA A 163 33.09 -2.58 -9.33
N VAL A 164 32.25 -1.54 -9.20
CA VAL A 164 31.75 -1.05 -7.92
C VAL A 164 30.26 -1.32 -7.84
N ALA A 165 29.83 -2.02 -6.79
CA ALA A 165 28.41 -2.32 -6.56
C ALA A 165 27.65 -1.06 -6.12
N ILE A 166 26.37 -0.97 -6.52
CA ILE A 166 25.44 0.00 -5.92
C ILE A 166 25.21 -0.36 -4.45
N LYS A 167 24.70 0.61 -3.67
CA LYS A 167 24.27 0.31 -2.30
C LYS A 167 23.08 -0.65 -2.30
N ASN A 168 23.00 -1.47 -1.25
CA ASN A 168 21.90 -2.42 -1.06
C ASN A 168 20.55 -1.71 -0.78
N GLU A 169 20.60 -0.54 -0.14
CA GLU A 169 19.42 0.26 0.21
C GLU A 169 18.82 0.89 -1.04
N ILE A 170 17.53 0.64 -1.25
CA ILE A 170 16.69 1.20 -2.31
C ILE A 170 15.40 1.80 -1.72
N PRO A 171 15.49 2.86 -0.90
CA PRO A 171 14.30 3.46 -0.32
C PRO A 171 13.33 3.90 -1.41
N VAL A 172 12.04 3.63 -1.17
CA VAL A 172 10.96 4.00 -2.09
C VAL A 172 10.11 5.10 -1.46
N ARG A 173 10.19 6.32 -1.99
CA ARG A 173 9.29 7.42 -1.62
C ARG A 173 7.92 7.17 -2.25
N VAL A 174 6.90 7.40 -1.44
CA VAL A 174 5.49 7.21 -1.77
C VAL A 174 4.78 8.55 -1.63
N ASP A 175 4.05 8.94 -2.66
CA ASP A 175 3.10 10.06 -2.66
C ASP A 175 1.85 9.61 -3.42
N MET A 176 0.76 9.40 -2.70
CA MET A 176 -0.47 8.82 -3.22
C MET A 176 -1.68 9.62 -2.75
N THR A 177 -2.62 9.87 -3.66
CA THR A 177 -3.92 10.48 -3.34
C THR A 177 -5.02 9.44 -3.55
N TRP A 178 -5.82 9.22 -2.52
CA TRP A 178 -6.93 8.28 -2.50
C TRP A 178 -8.26 9.05 -2.44
N ARG A 179 -9.27 8.54 -3.14
CA ARG A 179 -10.64 9.06 -3.05
C ARG A 179 -11.63 7.94 -2.75
N PRO A 180 -12.75 8.23 -2.08
CA PRO A 180 -13.85 7.28 -1.95
C PRO A 180 -14.47 6.98 -3.33
N GLN A 181 -14.98 5.78 -3.47
CA GLN A 181 -15.69 5.32 -4.67
C GLN A 181 -17.20 5.44 -4.47
#